data_0c1fc91b8918d46602c3465c351ba48d
#
_entry.id   0c1fc91b8918d46602c3465c351ba48d
#
_cell.length_a   1.000
_cell.length_b   1.000
_cell.length_c   1.000
_cell.angle_alpha   90.00
_cell.angle_beta   90.00
_cell.angle_gamma   90.00
#
_symmetry.space_group_name_H-M   'P 1'
#
loop_
_entity.id
_entity.type
_entity.pdbx_description
1 polymer ?
#
loop_
_entity_poly.entity_id
_entity_poly.type
_entity_poly.pdbx_seq_one_letter_code
_entity_poly.pdbx_strand_id
1 'polypeptide(L)'
;SLIPKDVTNFIVAEKSISVTNIVNGTTRLQPVCILIGQASGALAALSVKQNLTPSSVKVRQVQKALLNANVYLMPYSDIEHTDPAFKALQRIGATGILKGEGKNIGWKNHTHIYPDSLLTVSALKMGLKGWTNPGALKFKKETVSYEELLSVIKVIKKEAGEYKNSSLKKLRKQGNSVLKSSQLNELTCDATLSRKQAAVVLDALLNPFEMRDVNHFGELISTAK
;
A
#
# COMPACT_ATOMS: atom_id res chain seq x y z
N SER A 1 17.19 -8.52 1.98
CA SER A 1 17.34 -9.94 2.36
C SER A 1 17.41 -10.87 1.16
N LEU A 2 16.75 -10.57 0.04
CA LEU A 2 16.79 -11.38 -1.19
C LEU A 2 18.02 -11.08 -2.07
N ILE A 3 18.57 -9.88 -1.98
CA ILE A 3 19.67 -9.40 -2.83
C ILE A 3 20.91 -9.29 -1.95
N PRO A 4 21.97 -10.05 -2.19
CA PRO A 4 23.24 -9.90 -1.50
C PRO A 4 23.88 -8.55 -1.76
N LYS A 5 24.61 -8.01 -0.77
CA LYS A 5 25.18 -6.65 -0.87
C LYS A 5 26.29 -6.55 -1.93
N ASP A 6 27.17 -7.53 -1.98
CA ASP A 6 28.41 -7.44 -2.78
C ASP A 6 28.45 -8.45 -3.94
N VAL A 7 27.30 -9.04 -4.31
CA VAL A 7 27.19 -9.99 -5.42
C VAL A 7 26.11 -9.52 -6.38
N THR A 8 26.51 -9.26 -7.62
CA THR A 8 25.59 -8.89 -8.69
C THR A 8 24.95 -10.11 -9.35
N ASN A 9 23.78 -9.95 -9.92
CA ASN A 9 23.03 -10.99 -10.65
C ASN A 9 22.74 -12.27 -9.83
N PHE A 10 22.65 -12.13 -8.53
CA PHE A 10 22.33 -13.23 -7.63
C PHE A 10 21.11 -12.87 -6.77
N ILE A 11 20.18 -13.81 -6.64
CA ILE A 11 18.98 -13.68 -5.80
C ILE A 11 18.95 -14.87 -4.87
N VAL A 12 18.86 -14.60 -3.56
CA VAL A 12 18.64 -15.60 -2.53
C VAL A 12 17.15 -15.82 -2.36
N ALA A 13 16.73 -17.05 -2.31
CA ALA A 13 15.34 -17.41 -2.12
C ALA A 13 15.17 -18.37 -0.93
N GLU A 14 13.92 -18.70 -0.60
CA GLU A 14 13.57 -19.69 0.42
C GLU A 14 14.06 -19.25 1.82
N LYS A 15 14.40 -20.18 2.68
CA LYS A 15 14.88 -19.95 4.06
C LYS A 15 16.32 -19.41 4.14
N SER A 16 17.03 -19.39 3.02
CA SER A 16 18.43 -18.95 2.94
C SER A 16 18.59 -17.42 2.89
N ILE A 17 17.49 -16.66 2.97
CA ILE A 17 17.52 -15.19 2.99
C ILE A 17 18.25 -14.66 4.23
N SER A 18 18.88 -13.48 4.08
CA SER A 18 19.57 -12.81 5.17
C SER A 18 18.57 -12.10 6.10
N VAL A 19 18.37 -12.65 7.29
CA VAL A 19 17.50 -12.13 8.34
C VAL A 19 18.12 -12.37 9.72
N THR A 20 17.62 -11.65 10.72
CA THR A 20 18.04 -11.89 12.11
C THR A 20 17.58 -13.26 12.60
N ASN A 21 18.25 -13.82 13.63
CA ASN A 21 17.88 -15.11 14.20
C ASN A 21 16.40 -15.14 14.67
N ILE A 22 15.90 -14.07 15.27
CA ILE A 22 14.50 -13.98 15.70
C ILE A 22 13.54 -14.05 14.49
N VAL A 23 13.81 -13.28 13.45
CA VAL A 23 13.00 -13.26 12.21
C VAL A 23 13.08 -14.61 11.49
N ASN A 24 14.24 -15.27 11.52
CA ASN A 24 14.40 -16.61 10.93
C ASN A 24 13.45 -17.66 11.56
N GLY A 25 13.08 -17.48 12.81
CA GLY A 25 12.08 -18.33 13.46
C GLY A 25 10.74 -18.38 12.71
N THR A 26 10.36 -17.30 12.04
CA THR A 26 9.13 -17.20 11.24
C THR A 26 9.37 -17.42 9.76
N THR A 27 10.46 -16.91 9.20
CA THR A 27 10.71 -16.94 7.75
C THR A 27 11.10 -18.32 7.21
N ARG A 28 11.53 -19.25 8.08
CA ARG A 28 11.82 -20.65 7.72
C ARG A 28 10.58 -21.55 7.62
N LEU A 29 9.39 -21.05 7.97
CA LEU A 29 8.14 -21.82 7.84
C LEU A 29 7.79 -22.02 6.36
N GLN A 30 7.32 -23.22 6.01
CA GLN A 30 7.05 -23.60 4.61
C GLN A 30 6.17 -22.58 3.86
N PRO A 31 5.04 -22.10 4.40
CA PRO A 31 4.23 -21.10 3.69
C PRO A 31 4.99 -19.81 3.42
N VAL A 32 5.84 -19.38 4.35
CA VAL A 32 6.66 -18.17 4.18
C VAL A 32 7.76 -18.39 3.13
N CYS A 33 8.40 -19.55 3.12
CA CYS A 33 9.37 -19.93 2.08
C CYS A 33 8.76 -19.89 0.68
N ILE A 34 7.51 -20.34 0.52
CA ILE A 34 6.78 -20.26 -0.76
C ILE A 34 6.57 -18.79 -1.18
N LEU A 35 6.14 -17.93 -0.26
CA LEU A 35 5.97 -16.49 -0.53
C LEU A 35 7.29 -15.80 -0.89
N ILE A 36 8.37 -16.16 -0.21
CA ILE A 36 9.72 -15.68 -0.54
C ILE A 36 10.12 -16.16 -1.95
N GLY A 37 9.83 -17.42 -2.29
CA GLY A 37 10.05 -17.97 -3.63
C GLY A 37 9.28 -17.20 -4.71
N GLN A 38 8.02 -16.86 -4.48
CA GLN A 38 7.21 -16.02 -5.39
C GLN A 38 7.86 -14.65 -5.60
N ALA A 39 8.29 -13.99 -4.53
CA ALA A 39 8.95 -12.69 -4.61
C ALA A 39 10.27 -12.76 -5.38
N SER A 40 11.08 -13.79 -5.11
CA SER A 40 12.37 -14.04 -5.78
C SER A 40 12.18 -14.34 -7.26
N GLY A 41 11.21 -15.17 -7.61
CA GLY A 41 10.87 -15.50 -8.99
C GLY A 41 10.37 -14.28 -9.78
N ALA A 42 9.50 -13.45 -9.18
CA ALA A 42 9.02 -12.22 -9.79
C ALA A 42 10.18 -11.23 -10.03
N LEU A 43 11.09 -11.08 -9.06
CA LEU A 43 12.27 -10.25 -9.18
C LEU A 43 13.20 -10.75 -10.29
N ALA A 44 13.49 -12.05 -10.34
CA ALA A 44 14.32 -12.66 -11.38
C ALA A 44 13.73 -12.44 -12.78
N ALA A 45 12.44 -12.72 -12.95
CA ALA A 45 11.76 -12.54 -14.22
C ALA A 45 11.78 -11.08 -14.71
N LEU A 46 11.57 -10.11 -13.80
CA LEU A 46 11.65 -8.69 -14.13
C LEU A 46 13.07 -8.26 -14.48
N SER A 47 14.09 -8.77 -13.75
CA SER A 47 15.50 -8.50 -14.03
C SER A 47 15.87 -8.92 -15.46
N VAL A 48 15.54 -10.15 -15.84
CA VAL A 48 15.80 -10.67 -17.19
C VAL A 48 15.02 -9.88 -18.24
N LYS A 49 13.71 -9.68 -18.02
CA LYS A 49 12.84 -8.97 -18.98
C LYS A 49 13.29 -7.53 -19.26
N GLN A 50 13.84 -6.86 -18.27
CA GLN A 50 14.26 -5.46 -18.38
C GLN A 50 15.77 -5.30 -18.64
N ASN A 51 16.51 -6.40 -18.70
CA ASN A 51 17.97 -6.42 -18.77
C ASN A 51 18.62 -5.56 -17.67
N LEU A 52 18.14 -5.75 -16.43
CA LEU A 52 18.61 -5.05 -15.24
C LEU A 52 19.16 -6.05 -14.22
N THR A 53 20.10 -5.59 -13.40
CA THR A 53 20.48 -6.34 -12.20
C THR A 53 19.33 -6.39 -11.20
N PRO A 54 19.20 -7.42 -10.36
CA PRO A 54 18.14 -7.51 -9.36
C PRO A 54 18.05 -6.28 -8.44
N SER A 55 19.18 -5.68 -8.09
CA SER A 55 19.26 -4.47 -7.28
C SER A 55 18.74 -3.21 -7.97
N SER A 56 18.65 -3.22 -9.31
CA SER A 56 18.17 -2.09 -10.11
C SER A 56 16.68 -2.19 -10.44
N VAL A 57 16.04 -3.32 -10.17
CA VAL A 57 14.60 -3.47 -10.37
C VAL A 57 13.85 -2.70 -9.28
N LYS A 58 12.91 -1.87 -9.69
CA LYS A 58 12.08 -1.10 -8.76
C LYS A 58 11.19 -2.02 -7.93
N VAL A 59 11.18 -1.82 -6.61
CA VAL A 59 10.39 -2.64 -5.67
C VAL A 59 8.91 -2.61 -6.02
N ARG A 60 8.36 -1.45 -6.42
CA ARG A 60 6.95 -1.31 -6.82
C ARG A 60 6.60 -2.14 -8.06
N GLN A 61 7.54 -2.36 -8.98
CA GLN A 61 7.30 -3.24 -10.13
C GLN A 61 7.16 -4.70 -9.71
N VAL A 62 7.97 -5.16 -8.75
CA VAL A 62 7.86 -6.52 -8.18
C VAL A 62 6.51 -6.68 -7.47
N GLN A 63 6.16 -5.73 -6.61
CA GLN A 63 4.89 -5.73 -5.89
C GLN A 63 3.68 -5.72 -6.86
N LYS A 64 3.75 -4.94 -7.94
CA LYS A 64 2.72 -4.89 -8.97
C LYS A 64 2.59 -6.23 -9.71
N ALA A 65 3.70 -6.86 -10.05
CA ALA A 65 3.69 -8.18 -10.69
C ALA A 65 3.04 -9.23 -9.79
N LEU A 66 3.37 -9.23 -8.49
CA LEU A 66 2.76 -10.12 -7.50
C LEU A 66 1.26 -9.90 -7.35
N LEU A 67 0.79 -8.66 -7.24
CA LEU A 67 -0.64 -8.34 -7.18
C LEU A 67 -1.40 -8.74 -8.45
N ASN A 68 -0.77 -8.62 -9.62
CA ASN A 68 -1.37 -9.06 -10.88
C ASN A 68 -1.50 -10.58 -10.96
N ALA A 69 -0.63 -11.31 -10.25
CA ALA A 69 -0.71 -12.76 -10.05
C ALA A 69 -1.60 -13.15 -8.85
N ASN A 70 -2.40 -12.22 -8.31
CA ASN A 70 -3.26 -12.41 -7.13
C ASN A 70 -2.52 -12.84 -5.86
N VAL A 71 -1.26 -12.43 -5.70
CA VAL A 71 -0.49 -12.66 -4.48
C VAL A 71 -0.76 -11.54 -3.46
N TYR A 72 -0.84 -11.89 -2.19
CA TYR A 72 -0.92 -10.91 -1.10
C TYR A 72 0.41 -10.15 -0.96
N LEU A 73 0.34 -8.82 -0.84
CA LEU A 73 1.46 -7.99 -0.36
C LEU A 73 1.40 -7.79 1.16
N MET A 74 0.20 -7.62 1.67
CA MET A 74 -0.09 -7.41 3.08
C MET A 74 -0.87 -8.61 3.61
N PRO A 75 -0.49 -9.20 4.76
CA PRO A 75 -1.09 -10.42 5.28
C PRO A 75 -2.44 -10.17 5.98
N TYR A 76 -3.33 -9.40 5.36
CA TYR A 76 -4.64 -9.11 5.92
C TYR A 76 -5.53 -10.35 5.91
N SER A 77 -6.02 -10.74 7.09
CA SER A 77 -6.89 -11.91 7.28
C SER A 77 -8.38 -11.58 7.26
N ASP A 78 -8.73 -10.31 7.16
CA ASP A 78 -10.10 -9.79 7.19
C ASP A 78 -10.54 -9.19 5.84
N ILE A 79 -9.86 -9.56 4.77
CA ILE A 79 -10.26 -9.23 3.39
C ILE A 79 -9.93 -10.41 2.47
N GLU A 80 -10.87 -10.78 1.62
CA GLU A 80 -10.70 -11.88 0.67
C GLU A 80 -10.29 -11.38 -0.72
N HIS A 81 -9.66 -12.25 -1.52
CA HIS A 81 -9.29 -11.95 -2.90
C HIS A 81 -10.47 -11.56 -3.79
N THR A 82 -11.66 -12.06 -3.47
CA THR A 82 -12.89 -11.80 -4.21
C THR A 82 -13.50 -10.43 -3.94
N ASP A 83 -13.04 -9.74 -2.87
CA ASP A 83 -13.53 -8.39 -2.57
C ASP A 83 -13.06 -7.40 -3.65
N PRO A 84 -13.97 -6.63 -4.27
CA PRO A 84 -13.61 -5.65 -5.30
C PRO A 84 -12.58 -4.60 -4.85
N ALA A 85 -12.49 -4.33 -3.54
CA ALA A 85 -11.51 -3.41 -2.95
C ALA A 85 -10.18 -4.09 -2.58
N PHE A 86 -10.04 -5.41 -2.78
CA PHE A 86 -8.84 -6.16 -2.39
C PHE A 86 -7.54 -5.51 -2.88
N LYS A 87 -7.43 -5.25 -4.19
CA LYS A 87 -6.21 -4.67 -4.76
C LYS A 87 -5.91 -3.28 -4.20
N ALA A 88 -6.93 -2.45 -4.01
CA ALA A 88 -6.76 -1.12 -3.43
C ALA A 88 -6.25 -1.21 -1.98
N LEU A 89 -6.82 -2.09 -1.16
CA LEU A 89 -6.38 -2.30 0.22
C LEU A 89 -4.95 -2.84 0.29
N GLN A 90 -4.57 -3.77 -0.57
CA GLN A 90 -3.20 -4.28 -0.66
C GLN A 90 -2.20 -3.18 -1.05
N ARG A 91 -2.53 -2.38 -2.07
CA ARG A 91 -1.68 -1.28 -2.55
C ARG A 91 -1.53 -0.19 -1.48
N ILE A 92 -2.64 0.27 -0.90
CA ILE A 92 -2.63 1.30 0.13
C ILE A 92 -1.93 0.81 1.41
N GLY A 93 -2.13 -0.44 1.80
CA GLY A 93 -1.38 -1.06 2.90
C GLY A 93 0.13 -1.07 2.65
N ALA A 94 0.55 -1.47 1.45
CA ALA A 94 1.97 -1.48 1.06
C ALA A 94 2.60 -0.07 0.97
N THR A 95 1.81 1.00 0.91
CA THR A 95 2.31 2.38 1.01
C THR A 95 2.44 2.88 2.45
N GLY A 96 1.89 2.14 3.43
CA GLY A 96 1.86 2.53 4.84
C GLY A 96 0.83 3.61 5.19
N ILE A 97 0.02 4.09 4.22
CA ILE A 97 -1.00 5.12 4.48
C ILE A 97 -2.14 4.57 5.35
N LEU A 98 -2.58 3.33 5.11
CA LEU A 98 -3.48 2.62 6.01
C LEU A 98 -2.75 1.39 6.55
N LYS A 99 -2.50 1.37 7.84
CA LYS A 99 -1.81 0.27 8.50
C LYS A 99 -2.82 -0.72 9.10
N GLY A 100 -2.54 -2.00 8.94
CA GLY A 100 -3.22 -3.05 9.68
C GLY A 100 -2.71 -3.16 11.11
N GLU A 101 -3.44 -3.89 11.93
CA GLU A 101 -3.11 -4.20 13.32
C GLU A 101 -2.89 -5.71 13.47
N GLY A 102 -1.74 -6.08 14.04
CA GLY A 102 -1.44 -7.47 14.37
C GLY A 102 -2.13 -7.90 15.68
N LYS A 103 -2.79 -9.02 15.67
CA LYS A 103 -3.44 -9.61 16.86
C LYS A 103 -3.13 -11.10 16.98
N ASN A 104 -2.86 -11.54 18.21
CA ASN A 104 -2.81 -12.96 18.54
C ASN A 104 -4.18 -13.38 19.07
N ILE A 105 -4.85 -14.27 18.36
CA ILE A 105 -6.18 -14.78 18.73
C ILE A 105 -6.14 -16.30 18.67
N GLY A 106 -6.27 -16.95 19.82
CA GLY A 106 -6.37 -18.40 19.91
C GLY A 106 -5.21 -19.13 19.19
N TRP A 107 -3.96 -18.82 19.52
CA TRP A 107 -2.74 -19.39 18.94
C TRP A 107 -2.46 -19.02 17.48
N LYS A 108 -3.25 -18.11 16.87
CA LYS A 108 -3.04 -17.62 15.51
C LYS A 108 -2.69 -16.13 15.53
N ASN A 109 -1.73 -15.75 14.68
CA ASN A 109 -1.41 -14.36 14.43
C ASN A 109 -2.24 -13.87 13.23
N HIS A 110 -3.08 -12.87 13.46
CA HIS A 110 -3.87 -12.20 12.44
C HIS A 110 -3.35 -10.80 12.21
N THR A 111 -3.47 -10.32 11.00
CA THR A 111 -3.31 -8.89 10.70
C THR A 111 -4.62 -8.39 10.12
N HIS A 112 -5.27 -7.48 10.82
CA HIS A 112 -6.55 -6.91 10.43
C HIS A 112 -6.38 -5.50 9.87
N ILE A 113 -6.99 -5.23 8.72
CA ILE A 113 -7.08 -3.87 8.15
C ILE A 113 -8.37 -3.18 8.61
N TYR A 114 -9.33 -3.92 9.14
CA TYR A 114 -10.67 -3.44 9.54
C TYR A 114 -11.37 -2.67 8.42
N PRO A 115 -11.67 -3.30 7.28
CA PRO A 115 -12.10 -2.61 6.07
C PRO A 115 -13.38 -1.79 6.26
N ASP A 116 -14.30 -2.26 7.08
CA ASP A 116 -15.61 -1.63 7.31
C ASP A 116 -15.63 -0.64 8.49
N SER A 117 -14.56 -0.57 9.27
CA SER A 117 -14.43 0.42 10.35
C SER A 117 -14.24 1.82 9.80
N LEU A 118 -14.78 2.83 10.49
CA LEU A 118 -14.59 4.23 10.12
C LEU A 118 -13.11 4.63 10.18
N LEU A 119 -12.68 5.40 9.20
CA LEU A 119 -11.33 5.96 9.18
C LEU A 119 -11.21 7.09 10.20
N THR A 120 -10.34 6.94 11.19
CA THR A 120 -10.05 7.99 12.16
C THR A 120 -8.98 8.95 11.65
N VAL A 121 -9.06 10.19 12.11
CA VAL A 121 -8.07 11.23 11.78
C VAL A 121 -6.68 10.85 12.30
N SER A 122 -6.60 10.25 13.49
CA SER A 122 -5.33 9.80 14.07
C SER A 122 -4.66 8.74 13.20
N ALA A 123 -5.41 7.72 12.74
CA ALA A 123 -4.89 6.68 11.86
C ALA A 123 -4.42 7.24 10.51
N LEU A 124 -5.21 8.14 9.90
CA LEU A 124 -4.82 8.78 8.64
C LEU A 124 -3.57 9.66 8.82
N LYS A 125 -3.51 10.52 9.83
CA LYS A 125 -2.34 11.35 10.12
C LYS A 125 -1.08 10.52 10.35
N MET A 126 -1.19 9.41 11.06
CA MET A 126 -0.08 8.50 11.29
C MET A 126 0.46 7.91 9.97
N GLY A 127 -0.43 7.48 9.08
CA GLY A 127 -0.06 6.91 7.79
C GLY A 127 0.47 7.93 6.78
N LEU A 128 0.09 9.20 6.93
CA LEU A 128 0.55 10.28 6.05
C LEU A 128 1.94 10.83 6.41
N LYS A 129 2.56 10.36 7.50
CA LYS A 129 3.96 10.69 7.78
C LYS A 129 4.85 10.26 6.61
N GLY A 130 5.64 11.19 6.08
CA GLY A 130 6.46 10.96 4.87
C GLY A 130 5.74 11.26 3.54
N TRP A 131 4.42 11.48 3.53
CA TRP A 131 3.66 11.87 2.34
C TRP A 131 3.39 13.38 2.28
N THR A 132 3.09 13.97 3.42
CA THR A 132 2.85 15.41 3.63
C THR A 132 3.08 15.73 5.10
N ASN A 133 3.02 17.01 5.47
CA ASN A 133 3.01 17.42 6.87
C ASN A 133 1.61 17.21 7.48
N PRO A 134 1.40 16.15 8.31
CA PRO A 134 0.07 15.88 8.87
C PRO A 134 -0.45 16.97 9.82
N GLY A 135 0.45 17.78 10.38
CA GLY A 135 0.09 18.89 11.27
C GLY A 135 -0.62 20.04 10.56
N ALA A 136 -0.37 20.21 9.25
CA ALA A 136 -1.02 21.23 8.45
C ALA A 136 -2.44 20.85 8.02
N LEU A 137 -2.84 19.59 8.18
CA LEU A 137 -4.16 19.10 7.79
C LEU A 137 -5.19 19.41 8.88
N LYS A 138 -6.30 20.03 8.48
CA LYS A 138 -7.40 20.37 9.37
C LYS A 138 -8.56 19.39 9.20
N PHE A 139 -9.11 18.92 10.31
CA PHE A 139 -10.25 18.01 10.38
C PHE A 139 -11.25 18.56 11.39
N LYS A 140 -12.54 18.36 11.13
CA LYS A 140 -13.63 18.87 11.97
C LYS A 140 -14.04 17.92 13.10
N LYS A 141 -13.85 16.62 12.88
CA LYS A 141 -14.26 15.54 13.80
C LYS A 141 -13.11 14.54 13.98
N GLU A 142 -13.29 13.54 14.83
CA GLU A 142 -12.32 12.45 15.02
C GLU A 142 -12.31 11.45 13.84
N THR A 143 -13.38 11.36 13.10
CA THR A 143 -13.51 10.55 11.88
C THR A 143 -13.37 11.43 10.64
N VAL A 144 -12.75 10.85 9.61
CA VAL A 144 -12.48 11.56 8.35
C VAL A 144 -13.73 11.60 7.49
N SER A 145 -14.14 12.79 7.07
CA SER A 145 -15.19 12.96 6.06
C SER A 145 -14.64 12.81 4.64
N TYR A 146 -15.54 12.53 3.69
CA TYR A 146 -15.14 12.35 2.28
C TYR A 146 -14.48 13.62 1.71
N GLU A 147 -15.02 14.79 2.00
CA GLU A 147 -14.44 16.06 1.53
C GLU A 147 -13.06 16.34 2.13
N GLU A 148 -12.84 15.97 3.40
CA GLU A 148 -11.54 16.09 4.04
C GLU A 148 -10.52 15.16 3.39
N LEU A 149 -10.89 13.91 3.07
CA LEU A 149 -9.99 12.99 2.35
C LEU A 149 -9.62 13.54 0.96
N LEU A 150 -10.59 14.07 0.21
CA LEU A 150 -10.32 14.70 -1.09
C LEU A 150 -9.40 15.92 -0.96
N SER A 151 -9.54 16.69 0.11
CA SER A 151 -8.67 17.82 0.42
C SER A 151 -7.24 17.37 0.72
N VAL A 152 -7.08 16.29 1.48
CA VAL A 152 -5.76 15.64 1.72
C VAL A 152 -5.11 15.21 0.40
N ILE A 153 -5.86 14.53 -0.47
CA ILE A 153 -5.37 14.12 -1.80
C ILE A 153 -4.89 15.34 -2.61
N LYS A 154 -5.67 16.42 -2.57
CA LYS A 154 -5.32 17.67 -3.25
C LYS A 154 -4.01 18.27 -2.74
N VAL A 155 -3.80 18.28 -1.42
CA VAL A 155 -2.56 18.78 -0.79
C VAL A 155 -1.38 17.97 -1.25
N ILE A 156 -1.43 16.63 -1.14
CA ILE A 156 -0.32 15.74 -1.50
C ILE A 156 0.03 15.89 -2.98
N LYS A 157 -0.96 15.91 -3.87
CA LYS A 157 -0.72 16.12 -5.32
C LYS A 157 -0.08 17.47 -5.62
N LYS A 158 -0.49 18.52 -4.90
CA LYS A 158 0.12 19.85 -5.06
C LYS A 158 1.58 19.86 -4.64
N GLU A 159 1.89 19.25 -3.50
CA GLU A 159 3.28 19.12 -2.99
C GLU A 159 4.16 18.27 -3.92
N ALA A 160 3.59 17.25 -4.55
CA ALA A 160 4.27 16.42 -5.55
C ALA A 160 4.44 17.10 -6.93
N GLY A 161 3.88 18.29 -7.13
CA GLY A 161 3.93 19.00 -8.41
C GLY A 161 3.03 18.40 -9.51
N GLU A 162 2.19 17.42 -9.18
CA GLU A 162 1.29 16.75 -10.12
C GLU A 162 -0.07 17.48 -10.28
N TYR A 163 -0.23 18.60 -9.61
CA TYR A 163 -1.51 19.27 -9.51
C TYR A 163 -1.81 20.17 -10.70
N LYS A 164 -2.59 19.67 -11.66
CA LYS A 164 -3.33 20.49 -12.63
C LYS A 164 -4.70 20.79 -12.01
N ASN A 165 -4.89 21.98 -11.52
CA ASN A 165 -6.11 22.66 -11.01
C ASN A 165 -7.43 21.84 -11.04
N SER A 166 -7.52 20.71 -10.31
CA SER A 166 -8.75 19.93 -10.21
C SER A 166 -9.61 20.47 -9.04
N SER A 167 -10.85 20.88 -9.33
CA SER A 167 -11.78 21.28 -8.29
C SER A 167 -12.16 20.07 -7.40
N LEU A 168 -12.49 20.31 -6.13
CA LEU A 168 -13.00 19.26 -5.24
C LEU A 168 -14.24 18.57 -5.81
N LYS A 169 -15.10 19.32 -6.53
CA LYS A 169 -16.28 18.80 -7.23
C LYS A 169 -15.88 17.74 -8.27
N LYS A 170 -14.81 17.97 -9.05
CA LYS A 170 -14.31 17.01 -10.04
C LYS A 170 -13.74 15.75 -9.35
N LEU A 171 -12.92 15.94 -8.31
CA LEU A 171 -12.37 14.81 -7.54
C LEU A 171 -13.48 13.97 -6.91
N ARG A 172 -14.53 14.59 -6.36
CA ARG A 172 -15.68 13.89 -5.80
C ARG A 172 -16.41 13.05 -6.84
N LYS A 173 -16.67 13.61 -8.03
CA LYS A 173 -17.31 12.86 -9.13
C LYS A 173 -16.47 11.64 -9.53
N GLN A 174 -15.16 11.82 -9.64
CA GLN A 174 -14.24 10.71 -9.95
C GLN A 174 -14.22 9.66 -8.84
N GLY A 175 -14.14 10.08 -7.58
CA GLY A 175 -14.13 9.18 -6.43
C GLY A 175 -15.42 8.37 -6.31
N ASN A 176 -16.59 9.00 -6.49
CA ASN A 176 -17.88 8.30 -6.49
C ASN A 176 -17.98 7.29 -7.65
N SER A 177 -17.50 7.65 -8.83
CA SER A 177 -17.41 6.71 -9.95
C SER A 177 -16.58 5.46 -9.61
N VAL A 178 -15.45 5.65 -8.92
CA VAL A 178 -14.58 4.54 -8.50
C VAL A 178 -15.22 3.72 -7.39
N LEU A 179 -15.85 4.36 -6.41
CA LEU A 179 -16.59 3.64 -5.36
C LEU A 179 -17.66 2.75 -5.96
N LYS A 180 -18.45 3.27 -6.90
CA LYS A 180 -19.48 2.52 -7.61
C LYS A 180 -18.91 1.34 -8.40
N SER A 181 -17.81 1.53 -9.13
CA SER A 181 -17.15 0.43 -9.85
C SER A 181 -16.56 -0.63 -8.93
N SER A 182 -16.27 -0.27 -7.69
CA SER A 182 -15.84 -1.18 -6.62
C SER A 182 -16.98 -1.74 -5.77
N GLN A 183 -18.24 -1.63 -6.26
CA GLN A 183 -19.45 -2.09 -5.59
C GLN A 183 -19.69 -1.45 -4.20
N LEU A 184 -19.20 -0.21 -4.03
CA LEU A 184 -19.38 0.57 -2.82
C LEU A 184 -20.36 1.73 -3.08
N ASN A 185 -21.04 2.17 -2.01
CA ASN A 185 -21.99 3.27 -2.10
C ASN A 185 -21.29 4.60 -2.41
N GLU A 186 -21.95 5.44 -3.21
CA GLU A 186 -21.55 6.83 -3.41
C GLU A 186 -21.67 7.63 -2.11
N LEU A 187 -20.80 8.61 -1.95
CA LEU A 187 -20.71 9.39 -0.72
C LEU A 187 -21.06 10.85 -0.95
N THR A 188 -21.77 11.43 0.01
CA THR A 188 -21.96 12.89 0.13
C THR A 188 -20.71 13.53 0.73
N CYS A 189 -20.59 14.87 0.65
CA CYS A 189 -19.41 15.60 1.13
C CYS A 189 -19.09 15.30 2.61
N ASP A 190 -20.11 15.30 3.45
CA ASP A 190 -19.99 15.17 4.91
C ASP A 190 -20.05 13.72 5.40
N ALA A 191 -20.23 12.75 4.49
CA ALA A 191 -20.26 11.35 4.85
C ALA A 191 -18.89 10.91 5.40
N THR A 192 -18.88 10.18 6.50
CA THR A 192 -17.68 9.53 7.02
C THR A 192 -17.34 8.30 6.18
N LEU A 193 -16.06 8.07 5.98
CA LEU A 193 -15.60 6.92 5.17
C LEU A 193 -15.24 5.73 6.06
N SER A 194 -15.55 4.54 5.55
CA SER A 194 -14.87 3.33 6.01
C SER A 194 -13.42 3.30 5.50
N ARG A 195 -12.58 2.50 6.13
CA ARG A 195 -11.19 2.29 5.70
C ARG A 195 -11.12 1.69 4.29
N LYS A 196 -12.06 0.83 3.93
CA LYS A 196 -12.24 0.27 2.58
C LYS A 196 -12.53 1.36 1.55
N GLN A 197 -13.51 2.21 1.82
CA GLN A 197 -13.87 3.33 0.93
C GLN A 197 -12.69 4.30 0.78
N ALA A 198 -12.02 4.63 1.88
CA ALA A 198 -10.84 5.49 1.85
C ALA A 198 -9.69 4.88 1.03
N ALA A 199 -9.43 3.56 1.16
CA ALA A 199 -8.42 2.87 0.37
C ALA A 199 -8.71 2.95 -1.13
N VAL A 200 -9.94 2.67 -1.53
CA VAL A 200 -10.37 2.73 -2.94
C VAL A 200 -10.21 4.14 -3.53
N VAL A 201 -10.63 5.16 -2.78
CA VAL A 201 -10.50 6.56 -3.21
C VAL A 201 -9.03 7.00 -3.28
N LEU A 202 -8.23 6.67 -2.26
CA LEU A 202 -6.80 6.98 -2.23
C LEU A 202 -6.05 6.29 -3.38
N ASP A 203 -6.31 5.01 -3.60
CA ASP A 203 -5.64 4.24 -4.66
C ASP A 203 -5.95 4.83 -6.04
N ALA A 204 -7.20 5.14 -6.31
CA ALA A 204 -7.63 5.65 -7.62
C ALA A 204 -7.26 7.11 -7.87
N LEU A 205 -7.42 7.99 -6.88
CA LEU A 205 -7.27 9.44 -7.08
C LEU A 205 -5.87 9.95 -6.75
N LEU A 206 -5.23 9.42 -5.73
CA LEU A 206 -3.85 9.77 -5.36
C LEU A 206 -2.85 8.88 -6.08
N ASN A 207 -3.17 7.58 -6.19
CA ASN A 207 -2.30 6.54 -6.70
C ASN A 207 -0.90 6.54 -6.03
N PRO A 208 -0.84 6.48 -4.69
CA PRO A 208 0.41 6.65 -3.96
C PRO A 208 1.41 5.54 -4.26
N PHE A 209 0.92 4.37 -4.66
CA PHE A 209 1.73 3.22 -5.02
C PHE A 209 2.61 3.48 -6.26
N GLU A 210 2.11 4.20 -7.26
CA GLU A 210 2.86 4.59 -8.46
C GLU A 210 3.55 5.96 -8.30
N MET A 211 3.02 6.81 -7.41
CA MET A 211 3.53 8.17 -7.18
C MET A 211 4.93 8.17 -6.56
N ARG A 212 5.20 7.22 -5.64
CA ARG A 212 6.50 7.12 -4.98
C ARG A 212 6.97 5.67 -4.94
N ASP A 213 8.18 5.47 -5.38
CA ASP A 213 8.88 4.21 -5.23
C ASP A 213 9.41 4.05 -3.79
N VAL A 214 9.83 2.86 -3.46
CA VAL A 214 10.51 2.56 -2.20
C VAL A 214 11.86 1.91 -2.50
N ASN A 215 12.84 2.20 -1.66
CA ASN A 215 14.13 1.51 -1.73
C ASN A 215 14.04 0.10 -1.14
N HIS A 216 15.13 -0.65 -1.22
CA HIS A 216 15.20 -2.01 -0.68
C HIS A 216 15.14 -2.08 0.86
N PHE A 217 15.15 -0.94 1.56
CA PHE A 217 14.95 -0.82 3.00
C PHE A 217 13.50 -0.46 3.37
N GLY A 218 12.63 -0.24 2.37
CA GLY A 218 11.23 0.12 2.57
C GLY A 218 11.01 1.63 2.80
N GLU A 219 12.03 2.47 2.57
CA GLU A 219 11.91 3.91 2.69
C GLU A 219 11.39 4.52 1.40
N LEU A 220 10.52 5.52 1.50
CA LEU A 220 10.01 6.25 0.35
C LEU A 220 11.15 7.00 -0.35
N ILE A 221 11.32 6.76 -1.62
CA ILE A 221 12.28 7.49 -2.44
C ILE A 221 11.65 8.84 -2.79
N SER A 222 12.36 9.93 -2.47
CA SER A 222 12.00 11.24 -2.95
C SER A 222 12.10 11.22 -4.48
N THR A 223 11.00 11.51 -5.17
CA THR A 223 11.08 11.83 -6.59
C THR A 223 11.82 13.16 -6.70
N ALA A 224 13.14 13.10 -6.84
CA ALA A 224 13.89 14.28 -7.27
C ALA A 224 13.30 14.73 -8.61
N LYS A 225 12.86 16.00 -8.66
CA LYS A 225 12.52 16.65 -9.90
C LYS A 225 13.77 16.91 -10.70
#